data_ae8c1f7370ad65f3bf24ca90b2062940
#
_entry.id   ae8c1f7370ad65f3bf24ca90b2062940
#
_cell.length_a   1.000
_cell.length_b   1.000
_cell.length_c   1.000
_cell.angle_alpha   90.00
_cell.angle_beta   90.00
_cell.angle_gamma   90.00
#
_symmetry.space_group_name_H-M   'P 1'
#
loop_
_entity.id
_entity.type
_entity.pdbx_description
1 polymer ?
#
loop_
_entity_poly.entity_id
_entity_poly.type
_entity_poly.pdbx_seq_one_letter_code
_entity_poly.pdbx_strand_id
1 'polypeptide(L)'
;MQSVLIVDDEKHTRDGLVAVLSDDYDVLAASNADEAVRLLDAEEFDAVVTDFRMAGKSGLSVIDKAISLPSKPACIMLTAYGNVETAVEAMKRGAVDFLSKPVDVDRLEKVLAEALKKREEKRLEEKRALAERVESARKAKKHAAAAAVAGGHFELGDIIANSPKLREVVDRATQVAHSKATVTLTGETGTGKELIANLIHASSPRADKPFVPVHCAAIPSNLLESELFGYEKGAFTGAVNRRIGRFEAADGGTIFLDEIGEIDAATQVKLLRFLETKTLERIGGNESIRVDVRIVCATNRDLKGLAESGEFRADLYYRLNVVEIKIPPLREHPQDIPSLLEAYSDYFAKENSAAPVKFSAAALDALKKYPWPGNIRELRNFCENAVVMSPSREIGIAELDDRFKNPAPFPAAPKPPSGVPELPMPTRRESEDALIKRALEAAGGNKSKAAEILGISRRTLYRKLSPRSGDI
;
A
#
# COMPACT_ATOMS: atom_id res chain seq x y z
N MET A 1 -32.01 17.11 -25.59
CA MET A 1 -32.85 15.98 -26.00
C MET A 1 -31.94 14.73 -25.90
N GLN A 2 -32.42 13.58 -25.45
CA GLN A 2 -31.60 12.37 -25.42
C GLN A 2 -31.51 11.77 -26.81
N SER A 3 -30.32 11.28 -27.22
CA SER A 3 -30.06 10.77 -28.55
C SER A 3 -30.21 9.27 -28.64
N VAL A 4 -30.98 8.79 -29.63
CA VAL A 4 -31.31 7.39 -29.86
C VAL A 4 -30.91 6.96 -31.27
N LEU A 5 -30.15 5.85 -31.35
CA LEU A 5 -29.83 5.23 -32.63
C LEU A 5 -30.75 4.04 -32.88
N ILE A 6 -31.47 4.06 -34.02
CA ILE A 6 -32.31 2.96 -34.49
C ILE A 6 -31.59 2.21 -35.61
N VAL A 7 -31.48 0.89 -35.48
CA VAL A 7 -30.77 0.04 -36.43
C VAL A 7 -31.68 -1.09 -36.88
N ASP A 8 -32.15 -1.01 -38.12
CA ASP A 8 -33.07 -2.01 -38.71
C ASP A 8 -32.85 -2.03 -40.22
N ASP A 9 -32.75 -3.17 -40.87
CA ASP A 9 -32.58 -3.28 -42.30
C ASP A 9 -33.93 -3.13 -43.05
N GLU A 10 -35.05 -3.33 -42.35
CA GLU A 10 -36.38 -3.15 -42.90
C GLU A 10 -36.77 -1.68 -42.88
N LYS A 11 -36.88 -1.04 -44.06
CA LYS A 11 -37.13 0.38 -44.21
C LYS A 11 -38.41 0.84 -43.52
N HIS A 12 -39.50 0.07 -43.65
CA HIS A 12 -40.81 0.48 -43.10
C HIS A 12 -40.81 0.46 -41.58
N THR A 13 -40.19 -0.54 -40.97
CA THR A 13 -40.05 -0.67 -39.50
C THR A 13 -39.17 0.47 -38.98
N ARG A 14 -38.04 0.73 -39.64
CA ARG A 14 -37.12 1.80 -39.29
C ARG A 14 -37.75 3.16 -39.34
N ASP A 15 -38.38 3.51 -40.51
CA ASP A 15 -39.02 4.82 -40.70
C ASP A 15 -40.20 5.02 -39.73
N GLY A 16 -40.95 3.95 -39.41
CA GLY A 16 -42.01 3.98 -38.41
C GLY A 16 -41.53 4.26 -37.01
N LEU A 17 -40.43 3.60 -36.59
CA LEU A 17 -39.84 3.83 -35.27
C LEU A 17 -39.22 5.22 -35.14
N VAL A 18 -38.58 5.71 -36.21
CA VAL A 18 -38.06 7.08 -36.25
C VAL A 18 -39.21 8.08 -36.10
N ALA A 19 -40.31 7.93 -36.85
CA ALA A 19 -41.44 8.87 -36.82
C ALA A 19 -42.05 8.95 -35.40
N VAL A 20 -42.18 7.84 -34.70
CA VAL A 20 -42.75 7.81 -33.36
C VAL A 20 -41.81 8.39 -32.31
N LEU A 21 -40.51 8.01 -32.34
CA LEU A 21 -39.58 8.41 -31.29
C LEU A 21 -39.03 9.83 -31.48
N SER A 22 -39.16 10.43 -32.68
CA SER A 22 -38.68 11.79 -32.97
C SER A 22 -39.44 12.91 -32.24
N ASP A 23 -40.58 12.60 -31.66
CA ASP A 23 -41.34 13.60 -30.87
C ASP A 23 -40.65 13.87 -29.51
N ASP A 24 -40.01 12.85 -28.92
CA ASP A 24 -39.42 12.93 -27.58
C ASP A 24 -37.89 12.84 -27.59
N TYR A 25 -37.28 12.26 -28.61
CA TYR A 25 -35.85 11.96 -28.71
C TYR A 25 -35.21 12.56 -30.00
N ASP A 26 -33.88 12.76 -29.93
CA ASP A 26 -33.07 13.03 -31.13
C ASP A 26 -32.68 11.71 -31.79
N VAL A 27 -33.31 11.36 -32.89
CA VAL A 27 -33.27 10.03 -33.48
C VAL A 27 -32.43 9.98 -34.74
N LEU A 28 -31.38 9.15 -34.74
CA LEU A 28 -30.66 8.77 -35.95
C LEU A 28 -30.96 7.32 -36.31
N ALA A 29 -30.89 7.03 -37.61
CA ALA A 29 -31.20 5.70 -38.12
C ALA A 29 -30.07 5.11 -38.98
N ALA A 30 -29.84 3.82 -38.83
CA ALA A 30 -28.92 3.03 -39.63
C ALA A 30 -29.64 1.84 -40.27
N SER A 31 -29.31 1.56 -41.53
CA SER A 31 -29.89 0.46 -42.29
C SER A 31 -29.19 -0.89 -42.13
N ASN A 32 -28.03 -0.91 -41.45
CA ASN A 32 -27.23 -2.10 -41.24
C ASN A 32 -26.24 -1.87 -40.08
N ALA A 33 -25.64 -2.97 -39.62
CA ALA A 33 -24.71 -2.94 -38.49
C ALA A 33 -23.41 -2.14 -38.79
N ASP A 34 -22.91 -2.14 -40.01
CA ASP A 34 -21.68 -1.39 -40.37
C ASP A 34 -21.92 0.12 -40.38
N GLU A 35 -23.09 0.57 -40.78
CA GLU A 35 -23.53 1.96 -40.68
C GLU A 35 -23.71 2.38 -39.22
N ALA A 36 -24.34 1.53 -38.41
CA ALA A 36 -24.53 1.77 -36.98
C ALA A 36 -23.19 1.90 -36.26
N VAL A 37 -22.23 1.05 -36.54
CA VAL A 37 -20.88 1.11 -35.95
C VAL A 37 -20.18 2.42 -36.32
N ARG A 38 -20.31 2.91 -37.58
CA ARG A 38 -19.73 4.19 -37.98
C ARG A 38 -20.36 5.37 -37.25
N LEU A 39 -21.69 5.35 -37.08
CA LEU A 39 -22.39 6.39 -36.32
C LEU A 39 -21.98 6.36 -34.84
N LEU A 40 -21.86 5.18 -34.22
CA LEU A 40 -21.38 5.03 -32.85
C LEU A 40 -19.92 5.49 -32.64
N ASP A 41 -19.10 5.47 -33.69
CA ASP A 41 -17.73 6.01 -33.63
C ASP A 41 -17.70 7.54 -33.85
N ALA A 42 -18.69 8.11 -34.52
CA ALA A 42 -18.75 9.52 -34.85
C ALA A 42 -19.52 10.38 -33.83
N GLU A 43 -20.54 9.82 -33.21
CA GLU A 43 -21.45 10.52 -32.31
C GLU A 43 -21.77 9.75 -31.03
N GLU A 44 -22.13 10.45 -29.96
CA GLU A 44 -22.53 9.83 -28.70
C GLU A 44 -24.05 9.63 -28.66
N PHE A 45 -24.46 8.42 -28.35
CA PHE A 45 -25.86 8.06 -28.17
C PHE A 45 -26.19 7.72 -26.72
N ASP A 46 -27.42 8.00 -26.30
CA ASP A 46 -27.94 7.63 -24.99
C ASP A 46 -28.56 6.23 -25.00
N ALA A 47 -29.18 5.85 -26.12
CA ALA A 47 -29.68 4.50 -26.34
C ALA A 47 -29.47 4.01 -27.77
N VAL A 48 -29.48 2.70 -27.95
CA VAL A 48 -29.44 2.00 -29.23
C VAL A 48 -30.56 0.98 -29.25
N VAL A 49 -31.42 1.07 -30.25
CA VAL A 49 -32.47 0.08 -30.54
C VAL A 49 -32.06 -0.64 -31.83
N THR A 50 -31.75 -1.92 -31.74
CA THR A 50 -31.21 -2.69 -32.89
C THR A 50 -32.02 -3.94 -33.17
N ASP A 51 -32.31 -4.21 -34.46
CA ASP A 51 -32.80 -5.52 -34.87
C ASP A 51 -31.71 -6.59 -34.71
N PHE A 52 -32.11 -7.77 -34.30
CA PHE A 52 -31.25 -8.93 -34.21
C PHE A 52 -30.78 -9.41 -35.58
N ARG A 53 -31.72 -9.54 -36.55
CA ARG A 53 -31.45 -10.09 -37.89
C ARG A 53 -31.35 -8.99 -38.93
N MET A 54 -30.14 -8.71 -39.32
CA MET A 54 -29.86 -7.77 -40.41
C MET A 54 -28.97 -8.44 -41.47
N ALA A 55 -29.05 -7.98 -42.70
CA ALA A 55 -28.19 -8.45 -43.77
C ALA A 55 -26.71 -8.23 -43.44
N GLY A 56 -25.90 -9.27 -43.38
CA GLY A 56 -24.48 -9.20 -43.09
C GLY A 56 -24.13 -9.49 -41.63
N LYS A 57 -23.95 -8.45 -40.79
CA LYS A 57 -23.66 -8.59 -39.36
C LYS A 57 -24.94 -8.52 -38.52
N SER A 58 -25.00 -9.28 -37.43
CA SER A 58 -26.15 -9.30 -36.54
C SER A 58 -26.17 -8.06 -35.61
N GLY A 59 -27.33 -7.71 -35.07
CA GLY A 59 -27.47 -6.66 -34.06
C GLY A 59 -26.65 -6.88 -32.80
N LEU A 60 -26.22 -8.13 -32.51
CA LEU A 60 -25.29 -8.43 -31.43
C LEU A 60 -23.95 -7.70 -31.60
N SER A 61 -23.47 -7.55 -32.85
CA SER A 61 -22.22 -6.83 -33.11
C SER A 61 -22.35 -5.32 -32.83
N VAL A 62 -23.56 -4.77 -33.00
CA VAL A 62 -23.86 -3.36 -32.63
C VAL A 62 -23.85 -3.20 -31.11
N ILE A 63 -24.44 -4.16 -30.38
CA ILE A 63 -24.43 -4.15 -28.90
C ILE A 63 -23.00 -4.27 -28.39
N ASP A 64 -22.19 -5.21 -28.90
CA ASP A 64 -20.80 -5.39 -28.48
C ASP A 64 -20.00 -4.09 -28.68
N LYS A 65 -20.21 -3.41 -29.81
CA LYS A 65 -19.58 -2.10 -30.06
C LYS A 65 -20.07 -1.03 -29.09
N ALA A 66 -21.38 -0.89 -28.90
CA ALA A 66 -21.99 0.11 -28.05
C ALA A 66 -21.49 -0.01 -26.58
N ILE A 67 -21.38 -1.23 -26.06
CA ILE A 67 -20.88 -1.47 -24.70
C ILE A 67 -19.38 -1.20 -24.55
N SER A 68 -18.60 -1.35 -25.62
CA SER A 68 -17.17 -1.02 -25.62
C SER A 68 -16.86 0.47 -25.56
N LEU A 69 -17.85 1.33 -25.85
CA LEU A 69 -17.70 2.78 -25.81
C LEU A 69 -17.68 3.33 -24.38
N PRO A 70 -16.94 4.41 -24.11
CA PRO A 70 -16.96 5.09 -22.82
C PRO A 70 -18.36 5.57 -22.40
N SER A 71 -19.19 5.97 -23.37
CA SER A 71 -20.57 6.46 -23.17
C SER A 71 -21.54 5.36 -22.75
N LYS A 72 -21.27 4.08 -23.09
CA LYS A 72 -22.09 2.90 -22.80
C LYS A 72 -23.59 3.16 -22.96
N PRO A 73 -24.11 3.39 -24.18
CA PRO A 73 -25.52 3.62 -24.40
C PRO A 73 -26.38 2.44 -23.95
N ALA A 74 -27.61 2.68 -23.56
CA ALA A 74 -28.56 1.64 -23.22
C ALA A 74 -28.99 0.87 -24.48
N CYS A 75 -28.74 -0.44 -24.55
CA CYS A 75 -29.02 -1.23 -25.74
C CYS A 75 -30.31 -2.03 -25.57
N ILE A 76 -31.24 -1.86 -26.51
CA ILE A 76 -32.51 -2.63 -26.59
C ILE A 76 -32.49 -3.43 -27.90
N MET A 77 -32.80 -4.73 -27.84
CA MET A 77 -32.83 -5.58 -29.00
C MET A 77 -34.26 -5.84 -29.48
N LEU A 78 -34.47 -5.72 -30.78
CA LEU A 78 -35.69 -6.17 -31.45
C LEU A 78 -35.47 -7.58 -32.00
N THR A 79 -36.40 -8.50 -31.76
CA THR A 79 -36.27 -9.91 -32.19
C THR A 79 -37.56 -10.41 -32.82
N ALA A 80 -37.46 -11.32 -33.77
CA ALA A 80 -38.64 -11.99 -34.32
C ALA A 80 -39.24 -12.95 -33.29
N TYR A 81 -40.54 -13.16 -33.40
CA TYR A 81 -41.34 -13.97 -32.48
C TYR A 81 -40.73 -15.35 -32.20
N GLY A 82 -40.52 -15.68 -30.93
CA GLY A 82 -40.31 -17.07 -30.45
C GLY A 82 -38.87 -17.49 -30.12
N ASN A 83 -37.85 -16.59 -30.15
CA ASN A 83 -36.46 -17.00 -29.92
C ASN A 83 -35.89 -16.54 -28.57
N VAL A 84 -36.30 -17.29 -27.50
CA VAL A 84 -35.84 -17.01 -26.11
C VAL A 84 -34.28 -17.10 -26.01
N GLU A 85 -33.64 -17.98 -26.77
CA GLU A 85 -32.20 -18.14 -26.76
C GLU A 85 -31.49 -16.87 -27.21
N THR A 86 -31.98 -16.22 -28.27
CA THR A 86 -31.46 -14.96 -28.80
C THR A 86 -31.60 -13.81 -27.80
N ALA A 87 -32.74 -13.74 -27.12
CA ALA A 87 -33.00 -12.74 -26.08
C ALA A 87 -32.01 -12.91 -24.89
N VAL A 88 -31.79 -14.16 -24.47
CA VAL A 88 -30.82 -14.48 -23.39
C VAL A 88 -29.40 -14.14 -23.82
N GLU A 89 -29.04 -14.36 -25.08
CA GLU A 89 -27.71 -14.01 -25.59
C GLU A 89 -27.50 -12.48 -25.64
N ALA A 90 -28.51 -11.72 -26.08
CA ALA A 90 -28.46 -10.27 -26.05
C ALA A 90 -28.27 -9.72 -24.65
N MET A 91 -29.02 -10.25 -23.67
CA MET A 91 -28.89 -9.85 -22.24
C MET A 91 -27.50 -10.20 -21.68
N LYS A 92 -26.94 -11.35 -22.02
CA LYS A 92 -25.57 -11.74 -21.62
C LYS A 92 -24.50 -10.81 -22.20
N ARG A 93 -24.74 -10.26 -23.37
CA ARG A 93 -23.84 -9.29 -24.02
C ARG A 93 -24.06 -7.85 -23.56
N GLY A 94 -25.04 -7.62 -22.67
CA GLY A 94 -25.26 -6.34 -22.01
C GLY A 94 -26.40 -5.51 -22.57
N ALA A 95 -27.30 -6.07 -23.37
CA ALA A 95 -28.57 -5.43 -23.64
C ALA A 95 -29.38 -5.21 -22.35
N VAL A 96 -30.07 -4.08 -22.26
CA VAL A 96 -30.89 -3.73 -21.08
C VAL A 96 -32.22 -4.46 -21.13
N ASP A 97 -32.77 -4.63 -22.33
CA ASP A 97 -34.03 -5.35 -22.59
C ASP A 97 -34.13 -5.82 -24.04
N PHE A 98 -35.18 -6.60 -24.34
CA PHE A 98 -35.53 -7.02 -25.69
C PHE A 98 -37.04 -6.92 -25.94
N LEU A 99 -37.41 -6.70 -27.20
CA LEU A 99 -38.82 -6.61 -27.63
C LEU A 99 -39.04 -7.50 -28.85
N SER A 100 -40.24 -8.16 -28.88
CA SER A 100 -40.62 -8.98 -30.03
C SER A 100 -41.26 -8.15 -31.14
N LYS A 101 -40.94 -8.48 -32.41
CA LYS A 101 -41.63 -7.93 -33.59
C LYS A 101 -42.98 -8.71 -33.78
N PRO A 102 -44.09 -8.03 -34.15
CA PRO A 102 -44.24 -6.61 -34.42
C PRO A 102 -44.02 -5.78 -33.15
N VAL A 103 -43.30 -4.65 -33.29
CA VAL A 103 -42.92 -3.80 -32.15
C VAL A 103 -44.17 -3.05 -31.65
N ASP A 104 -44.50 -3.29 -30.40
CA ASP A 104 -45.48 -2.51 -29.66
C ASP A 104 -44.82 -1.20 -29.24
N VAL A 105 -45.30 -0.10 -29.80
CA VAL A 105 -44.74 1.24 -29.63
C VAL A 105 -44.81 1.70 -28.19
N ASP A 106 -45.95 1.54 -27.53
CA ASP A 106 -46.16 1.94 -26.13
C ASP A 106 -45.19 1.18 -25.19
N ARG A 107 -44.94 -0.08 -25.51
CA ARG A 107 -44.00 -0.90 -24.78
C ARG A 107 -42.53 -0.48 -25.04
N LEU A 108 -42.17 -0.12 -26.29
CA LEU A 108 -40.84 0.36 -26.65
C LEU A 108 -40.54 1.67 -25.91
N GLU A 109 -41.44 2.65 -25.93
CA GLU A 109 -41.30 3.92 -25.24
C GLU A 109 -41.05 3.72 -23.72
N LYS A 110 -41.84 2.82 -23.11
CA LYS A 110 -41.72 2.51 -21.70
C LYS A 110 -40.35 1.91 -21.36
N VAL A 111 -39.93 0.90 -22.13
CA VAL A 111 -38.64 0.23 -21.93
C VAL A 111 -37.48 1.20 -22.17
N LEU A 112 -37.59 2.04 -23.21
CA LEU A 112 -36.58 3.06 -23.54
C LEU A 112 -36.45 4.11 -22.41
N ALA A 113 -37.58 4.62 -21.92
CA ALA A 113 -37.59 5.58 -20.81
C ALA A 113 -36.99 5.01 -19.53
N GLU A 114 -37.33 3.75 -19.19
CA GLU A 114 -36.76 3.06 -18.01
C GLU A 114 -35.23 2.81 -18.17
N ALA A 115 -34.80 2.43 -19.36
CA ALA A 115 -33.39 2.17 -19.66
C ALA A 115 -32.56 3.46 -19.58
N LEU A 116 -33.07 4.56 -20.14
CA LEU A 116 -32.45 5.88 -20.09
C LEU A 116 -32.38 6.43 -18.66
N LYS A 117 -33.45 6.26 -17.87
CA LYS A 117 -33.48 6.67 -16.46
C LYS A 117 -32.45 5.91 -15.62
N LYS A 118 -32.37 4.58 -15.74
CA LYS A 118 -31.37 3.76 -15.04
C LYS A 118 -29.94 4.16 -15.42
N ARG A 119 -29.72 4.46 -16.70
CA ARG A 119 -28.40 4.93 -17.18
C ARG A 119 -28.03 6.29 -16.56
N GLU A 120 -28.97 7.22 -16.50
CA GLU A 120 -28.75 8.54 -15.88
C GLU A 120 -28.50 8.45 -14.38
N GLU A 121 -29.25 7.61 -13.66
CA GLU A 121 -29.03 7.33 -12.23
C GLU A 121 -27.62 6.78 -12.00
N LYS A 122 -27.20 5.79 -12.77
CA LYS A 122 -25.85 5.21 -12.69
C LYS A 122 -24.74 6.23 -13.01
N ARG A 123 -24.94 7.07 -14.04
CA ARG A 123 -24.02 8.15 -14.40
C ARG A 123 -23.92 9.22 -13.29
N LEU A 124 -25.03 9.49 -12.63
CA LEU A 124 -25.08 10.42 -11.49
C LEU A 124 -24.39 9.85 -10.25
N GLU A 125 -24.56 8.56 -9.99
CA GLU A 125 -23.85 7.87 -8.92
C GLU A 125 -22.34 7.81 -9.17
N GLU A 126 -21.92 7.51 -10.40
CA GLU A 126 -20.50 7.54 -10.80
C GLU A 126 -19.90 8.95 -10.69
N LYS A 127 -20.66 9.98 -11.11
CA LYS A 127 -20.25 11.39 -10.92
C LYS A 127 -20.18 11.81 -9.46
N ARG A 128 -21.13 11.36 -8.63
CA ARG A 128 -21.11 11.60 -7.17
C ARG A 128 -19.93 10.91 -6.51
N ALA A 129 -19.69 9.63 -6.83
CA ALA A 129 -18.54 8.89 -6.34
C ALA A 129 -17.20 9.50 -6.80
N LEU A 130 -17.13 10.02 -8.02
CA LEU A 130 -15.97 10.74 -8.52
C LEU A 130 -15.81 12.11 -7.84
N ALA A 131 -16.91 12.86 -7.65
CA ALA A 131 -16.91 14.13 -6.94
C ALA A 131 -16.52 13.96 -5.45
N GLU A 132 -17.02 12.91 -4.78
CA GLU A 132 -16.61 12.54 -3.43
C GLU A 132 -15.14 12.14 -3.36
N ARG A 133 -14.63 11.43 -4.39
CA ARG A 133 -13.21 11.11 -4.54
C ARG A 133 -12.35 12.36 -4.76
N VAL A 134 -12.81 13.29 -5.59
CA VAL A 134 -12.13 14.57 -5.85
C VAL A 134 -12.24 15.47 -4.63
N GLU A 135 -13.37 15.46 -3.93
CA GLU A 135 -13.57 16.26 -2.73
C GLU A 135 -12.83 15.70 -1.52
N SER A 136 -12.72 14.37 -1.37
CA SER A 136 -11.85 13.74 -0.38
C SER A 136 -10.37 13.97 -0.70
N ALA A 137 -9.97 13.90 -1.98
CA ALA A 137 -8.62 14.29 -2.41
C ALA A 137 -8.37 15.81 -2.27
N ARG A 138 -9.40 16.65 -2.47
CA ARG A 138 -9.36 18.10 -2.22
C ARG A 138 -9.40 18.42 -0.73
N LYS A 139 -10.16 17.66 0.08
CA LYS A 139 -10.13 17.76 1.54
C LYS A 139 -8.79 17.29 2.09
N ALA A 140 -8.20 16.20 1.59
CA ALA A 140 -6.84 15.79 1.90
C ALA A 140 -5.81 16.84 1.47
N LYS A 141 -5.97 17.42 0.26
CA LYS A 141 -5.12 18.52 -0.24
C LYS A 141 -5.41 19.86 0.47
N LYS A 142 -6.65 20.09 0.91
CA LYS A 142 -7.07 21.27 1.65
C LYS A 142 -6.74 21.14 3.16
N HIS A 143 -6.73 19.94 3.73
CA HIS A 143 -6.14 19.67 5.04
C HIS A 143 -4.62 19.85 5.00
N ALA A 144 -3.93 19.32 3.97
CA ALA A 144 -2.50 19.59 3.79
C ALA A 144 -2.17 21.06 3.49
N ALA A 145 -3.08 21.83 2.85
CA ALA A 145 -2.89 23.24 2.55
C ALA A 145 -3.52 24.20 3.60
N ALA A 146 -4.58 23.79 4.30
CA ALA A 146 -5.21 24.59 5.35
C ALA A 146 -4.45 24.51 6.68
N ALA A 147 -3.74 23.40 6.92
CA ALA A 147 -2.80 23.27 8.02
C ALA A 147 -1.59 24.20 7.85
N ALA A 148 -1.24 24.55 6.60
CA ALA A 148 -0.18 25.53 6.32
C ALA A 148 -0.60 27.00 6.54
N VAL A 149 -1.91 27.30 6.74
CA VAL A 149 -2.43 28.68 6.83
C VAL A 149 -3.18 28.99 8.14
N ALA A 150 -3.66 27.99 8.87
CA ALA A 150 -4.34 28.19 10.15
C ALA A 150 -3.38 27.84 11.30
N GLY A 151 -2.79 28.84 11.92
CA GLY A 151 -1.98 28.70 13.13
C GLY A 151 -2.75 28.01 14.26
N GLY A 152 -2.53 26.73 14.46
CA GLY A 152 -3.10 25.99 15.57
C GLY A 152 -2.89 24.50 15.45
N HIS A 153 -2.16 23.93 16.39
CA HIS A 153 -1.86 22.53 16.60
C HIS A 153 -1.15 21.84 15.43
N PHE A 154 0.13 21.60 15.61
CA PHE A 154 0.89 20.63 14.87
C PHE A 154 0.38 19.25 15.31
N GLU A 155 -0.82 18.88 14.83
CA GLU A 155 -1.28 17.50 14.95
C GLU A 155 -0.37 16.63 14.11
N LEU A 156 -0.12 15.41 14.56
CA LEU A 156 0.79 14.39 14.00
C LEU A 156 0.55 14.05 12.50
N GLY A 157 -0.11 14.90 11.72
CA GLY A 157 -0.55 14.70 10.36
C GLY A 157 0.05 15.61 9.27
N ASP A 158 0.76 16.66 9.64
CA ASP A 158 1.23 17.64 8.65
C ASP A 158 2.61 17.27 8.10
N ILE A 159 2.62 16.59 6.95
CA ILE A 159 3.87 16.26 6.25
C ILE A 159 4.33 17.48 5.46
N ILE A 160 5.47 18.06 5.89
CA ILE A 160 6.15 19.13 5.17
C ILE A 160 7.00 18.50 4.07
N ALA A 161 6.54 18.59 2.84
CA ALA A 161 7.19 18.02 1.65
C ALA A 161 7.39 19.11 0.58
N ASN A 162 8.40 19.96 0.74
CA ASN A 162 8.76 20.97 -0.26
C ASN A 162 9.71 20.41 -1.32
N SER A 163 10.51 19.42 -0.95
CA SER A 163 11.46 18.77 -1.86
C SER A 163 10.75 17.82 -2.85
N PRO A 164 11.25 17.73 -4.09
CA PRO A 164 10.71 16.78 -5.06
C PRO A 164 10.78 15.33 -4.60
N LYS A 165 11.87 14.94 -3.91
CA LYS A 165 12.06 13.57 -3.40
C LYS A 165 10.99 13.18 -2.38
N LEU A 166 10.67 14.08 -1.43
CA LEU A 166 9.66 13.76 -0.41
C LEU A 166 8.24 13.85 -0.99
N ARG A 167 7.99 14.75 -1.97
CA ARG A 167 6.72 14.78 -2.71
C ARG A 167 6.45 13.47 -3.42
N GLU A 168 7.44 12.88 -4.08
CA GLU A 168 7.30 11.56 -4.72
C GLU A 168 6.90 10.48 -3.70
N VAL A 169 7.49 10.49 -2.50
CA VAL A 169 7.11 9.58 -1.41
C VAL A 169 5.65 9.77 -1.00
N VAL A 170 5.21 11.03 -0.82
CA VAL A 170 3.82 11.38 -0.48
C VAL A 170 2.85 10.95 -1.58
N ASP A 171 3.19 11.20 -2.84
CA ASP A 171 2.36 10.82 -3.99
C ASP A 171 2.23 9.29 -4.09
N ARG A 172 3.33 8.54 -3.94
CA ARG A 172 3.32 7.06 -3.90
C ARG A 172 2.52 6.53 -2.71
N ALA A 173 2.66 7.13 -1.53
CA ALA A 173 1.90 6.76 -0.34
C ALA A 173 0.39 6.97 -0.55
N THR A 174 0.01 8.09 -1.14
CA THR A 174 -1.39 8.41 -1.46
C THR A 174 -1.95 7.47 -2.54
N GLN A 175 -1.16 7.16 -3.57
CA GLN A 175 -1.55 6.22 -4.63
C GLN A 175 -1.82 4.82 -4.07
N VAL A 176 -0.92 4.30 -3.23
CA VAL A 176 -1.07 2.96 -2.66
C VAL A 176 -2.16 2.88 -1.59
N ALA A 177 -2.57 4.03 -1.02
CA ALA A 177 -3.59 4.10 0.03
C ALA A 177 -4.91 3.40 -0.37
N HIS A 178 -5.31 3.50 -1.63
CA HIS A 178 -6.55 2.89 -2.14
C HIS A 178 -6.45 1.38 -2.38
N SER A 179 -5.27 0.78 -2.31
CA SER A 179 -5.09 -0.67 -2.48
C SER A 179 -5.17 -1.41 -1.15
N LYS A 180 -5.41 -2.74 -1.22
CA LYS A 180 -5.32 -3.64 -0.05
C LYS A 180 -3.92 -4.25 0.12
N ALA A 181 -2.97 -3.86 -0.72
CA ALA A 181 -1.61 -4.40 -0.69
C ALA A 181 -0.91 -4.06 0.63
N THR A 182 -0.05 -4.97 1.08
CA THR A 182 0.89 -4.70 2.17
C THR A 182 1.92 -3.68 1.70
N VAL A 183 2.22 -2.70 2.55
CA VAL A 183 3.20 -1.65 2.26
C VAL A 183 4.34 -1.75 3.25
N THR A 184 5.56 -1.77 2.73
CA THR A 184 6.78 -1.71 3.52
C THR A 184 7.45 -0.34 3.37
N LEU A 185 7.58 0.37 4.49
CA LEU A 185 8.25 1.66 4.57
C LEU A 185 9.70 1.42 5.00
N THR A 186 10.66 1.75 4.13
CA THR A 186 12.08 1.62 4.44
C THR A 186 12.73 2.99 4.59
N GLY A 187 13.66 3.13 5.52
CA GLY A 187 14.37 4.38 5.75
C GLY A 187 15.03 4.44 7.12
N GLU A 188 15.99 5.36 7.27
CA GLU A 188 16.71 5.54 8.52
C GLU A 188 15.79 5.87 9.70
N THR A 189 16.31 5.66 10.91
CA THR A 189 15.58 6.04 12.13
C THR A 189 15.32 7.55 12.15
N GLY A 190 14.08 7.95 12.50
CA GLY A 190 13.70 9.35 12.60
C GLY A 190 13.34 10.05 11.28
N THR A 191 13.19 9.34 10.16
CA THR A 191 12.80 9.90 8.86
C THR A 191 11.30 10.15 8.71
N GLY A 192 10.47 9.79 9.70
CA GLY A 192 9.02 10.01 9.66
C GLY A 192 8.22 8.84 9.07
N LYS A 193 8.71 7.60 9.15
CA LYS A 193 8.00 6.40 8.67
C LYS A 193 6.57 6.30 9.21
N GLU A 194 6.36 6.61 10.49
CA GLU A 194 5.03 6.61 11.13
C GLU A 194 4.08 7.65 10.52
N LEU A 195 4.59 8.86 10.17
CA LEU A 195 3.80 9.89 9.50
C LEU A 195 3.31 9.44 8.13
N ILE A 196 4.17 8.75 7.36
CA ILE A 196 3.80 8.18 6.07
C ILE A 196 2.79 7.03 6.24
N ALA A 197 2.91 6.20 7.28
CA ALA A 197 1.93 5.16 7.59
C ALA A 197 0.55 5.75 7.94
N ASN A 198 0.52 6.81 8.75
CA ASN A 198 -0.69 7.56 9.06
C ASN A 198 -1.31 8.19 7.80
N LEU A 199 -0.50 8.79 6.90
CA LEU A 199 -0.98 9.31 5.62
C LEU A 199 -1.63 8.22 4.76
N ILE A 200 -1.00 7.03 4.67
CA ILE A 200 -1.55 5.89 3.93
C ILE A 200 -2.90 5.47 4.50
N HIS A 201 -3.03 5.42 5.82
CA HIS A 201 -4.31 5.09 6.47
C HIS A 201 -5.37 6.17 6.23
N ALA A 202 -5.05 7.44 6.51
CA ALA A 202 -5.97 8.58 6.38
C ALA A 202 -6.44 8.80 4.93
N SER A 203 -5.62 8.43 3.94
CA SER A 203 -5.97 8.51 2.51
C SER A 203 -6.65 7.24 1.97
N SER A 204 -6.90 6.24 2.82
CA SER A 204 -7.48 4.96 2.44
C SER A 204 -9.00 4.92 2.61
N PRO A 205 -9.70 3.94 2.01
CA PRO A 205 -11.11 3.68 2.30
C PRO A 205 -11.39 3.26 3.75
N ARG A 206 -10.34 3.08 4.57
CA ARG A 206 -10.42 2.70 5.99
C ARG A 206 -10.06 3.88 6.92
N ALA A 207 -10.08 5.11 6.44
CA ALA A 207 -9.70 6.30 7.22
C ALA A 207 -10.49 6.48 8.53
N ASP A 208 -11.77 6.07 8.52
CA ASP A 208 -12.66 6.13 9.70
C ASP A 208 -12.61 4.85 10.57
N LYS A 209 -11.71 3.92 10.27
CA LYS A 209 -11.54 2.65 10.96
C LYS A 209 -10.31 2.69 11.89
N PRO A 210 -10.14 1.73 12.80
CA PRO A 210 -8.99 1.73 13.70
C PRO A 210 -7.64 1.75 12.97
N PHE A 211 -6.73 2.63 13.44
CA PHE A 211 -5.31 2.59 13.14
C PHE A 211 -4.56 2.14 14.40
N VAL A 212 -3.93 0.96 14.34
CA VAL A 212 -3.28 0.36 15.50
C VAL A 212 -1.78 0.31 15.28
N PRO A 213 -1.00 1.27 15.86
CA PRO A 213 0.45 1.22 15.81
C PRO A 213 1.01 0.22 16.81
N VAL A 214 2.05 -0.51 16.40
CA VAL A 214 2.81 -1.46 17.23
C VAL A 214 4.30 -1.26 16.96
N HIS A 215 5.03 -0.84 17.98
CA HIS A 215 6.50 -0.74 17.93
C HIS A 215 7.11 -2.07 18.35
N CYS A 216 7.49 -2.91 17.39
CA CYS A 216 7.98 -4.27 17.65
C CYS A 216 9.25 -4.26 18.51
N ALA A 217 10.16 -3.32 18.30
CA ALA A 217 11.40 -3.20 19.07
C ALA A 217 11.20 -2.70 20.51
N ALA A 218 10.09 -2.03 20.82
CA ALA A 218 9.82 -1.52 22.17
C ALA A 218 9.22 -2.57 23.11
N ILE A 219 8.72 -3.68 22.56
CA ILE A 219 8.11 -4.77 23.31
C ILE A 219 9.12 -5.90 23.44
N PRO A 220 9.37 -6.43 24.66
CA PRO A 220 10.22 -7.61 24.81
C PRO A 220 9.76 -8.77 23.92
N SER A 221 10.69 -9.47 23.28
CA SER A 221 10.38 -10.52 22.29
C SER A 221 9.43 -11.60 22.83
N ASN A 222 9.58 -12.00 24.08
CA ASN A 222 8.71 -12.98 24.76
C ASN A 222 7.27 -12.46 25.00
N LEU A 223 7.02 -11.14 24.91
CA LEU A 223 5.70 -10.54 25.07
C LEU A 223 5.10 -10.09 23.75
N LEU A 224 5.93 -9.87 22.73
CA LEU A 224 5.48 -9.35 21.43
C LEU A 224 4.42 -10.24 20.79
N GLU A 225 4.62 -11.55 20.83
CA GLU A 225 3.68 -12.53 20.29
C GLU A 225 2.31 -12.41 21.00
N SER A 226 2.31 -12.30 22.34
CA SER A 226 1.07 -12.16 23.13
C SER A 226 0.37 -10.81 22.91
N GLU A 227 1.11 -9.73 22.69
CA GLU A 227 0.54 -8.44 22.34
C GLU A 227 -0.09 -8.45 20.95
N LEU A 228 0.59 -9.04 19.95
CA LEU A 228 0.10 -9.09 18.56
C LEU A 228 -1.15 -9.98 18.40
N PHE A 229 -1.09 -11.21 18.93
CA PHE A 229 -2.12 -12.23 18.67
C PHE A 229 -3.11 -12.42 19.82
N GLY A 230 -2.81 -11.87 21.02
CA GLY A 230 -3.64 -12.07 22.20
C GLY A 230 -3.44 -13.43 22.85
N TYR A 231 -4.07 -13.65 23.99
CA TYR A 231 -3.97 -14.90 24.74
C TYR A 231 -5.26 -15.25 25.49
N GLU A 232 -5.45 -16.54 25.72
CA GLU A 232 -6.53 -17.06 26.54
C GLU A 232 -6.09 -17.16 28.01
N LYS A 233 -7.07 -17.22 28.92
CA LYS A 233 -6.82 -17.44 30.34
C LYS A 233 -6.02 -18.74 30.56
N GLY A 234 -4.91 -18.67 31.27
CA GLY A 234 -4.05 -19.83 31.59
C GLY A 234 -3.01 -20.14 30.49
N ALA A 235 -2.87 -19.34 29.44
CA ALA A 235 -1.92 -19.57 28.36
C ALA A 235 -0.44 -19.60 28.84
N PHE A 236 -0.12 -18.86 29.90
CA PHE A 236 1.21 -18.84 30.55
C PHE A 236 1.07 -18.37 32.00
N THR A 237 2.14 -18.47 32.77
CA THR A 237 2.18 -18.01 34.16
C THR A 237 1.94 -16.51 34.25
N GLY A 238 0.79 -16.11 34.82
CA GLY A 238 0.35 -14.71 34.88
C GLY A 238 -0.81 -14.36 33.93
N ALA A 239 -1.25 -15.25 33.02
CA ALA A 239 -2.42 -15.07 32.19
C ALA A 239 -3.74 -15.29 32.95
N VAL A 240 -4.07 -14.36 33.86
CA VAL A 240 -5.24 -14.48 34.74
C VAL A 240 -6.56 -14.31 33.95
N ASN A 241 -6.58 -13.42 32.96
CA ASN A 241 -7.72 -13.13 32.13
C ASN A 241 -7.34 -13.27 30.66
N ARG A 242 -8.36 -13.50 29.80
CA ARG A 242 -8.24 -13.40 28.34
C ARG A 242 -7.89 -11.96 27.93
N ARG A 243 -6.99 -11.82 26.93
CA ARG A 243 -6.64 -10.52 26.35
C ARG A 243 -6.70 -10.57 24.82
N ILE A 244 -7.37 -9.59 24.25
CA ILE A 244 -7.48 -9.38 22.80
C ILE A 244 -6.15 -8.85 22.26
N GLY A 245 -5.69 -9.40 21.12
CA GLY A 245 -4.45 -8.99 20.45
C GLY A 245 -4.62 -7.74 19.58
N ARG A 246 -3.48 -7.17 19.14
CA ARG A 246 -3.46 -5.97 18.28
C ARG A 246 -4.09 -6.23 16.91
N PHE A 247 -3.96 -7.44 16.37
CA PHE A 247 -4.61 -7.80 15.11
C PHE A 247 -6.13 -7.81 15.22
N GLU A 248 -6.69 -8.36 16.30
CA GLU A 248 -8.13 -8.29 16.54
C GLU A 248 -8.60 -6.85 16.77
N ALA A 249 -7.84 -6.03 17.50
CA ALA A 249 -8.15 -4.62 17.74
C ALA A 249 -8.13 -3.78 16.46
N ALA A 250 -7.38 -4.23 15.43
CA ALA A 250 -7.28 -3.57 14.13
C ALA A 250 -8.31 -4.07 13.11
N ASP A 251 -9.24 -4.93 13.50
CA ASP A 251 -10.22 -5.51 12.56
C ASP A 251 -11.02 -4.44 11.81
N GLY A 252 -11.18 -4.62 10.52
CA GLY A 252 -11.76 -3.65 9.58
C GLY A 252 -10.85 -2.44 9.28
N GLY A 253 -9.75 -2.26 10.02
CA GLY A 253 -8.85 -1.11 9.97
C GLY A 253 -7.46 -1.40 9.38
N THR A 254 -6.45 -0.76 9.97
CA THR A 254 -5.04 -0.87 9.56
C THR A 254 -4.17 -1.12 10.80
N ILE A 255 -3.27 -2.09 10.71
CA ILE A 255 -2.19 -2.28 11.68
C ILE A 255 -0.89 -1.70 11.10
N PHE A 256 -0.17 -0.94 11.90
CA PHE A 256 1.16 -0.44 11.57
C PHE A 256 2.21 -1.14 12.45
N LEU A 257 3.08 -1.92 11.82
CA LEU A 257 4.15 -2.67 12.48
C LEU A 257 5.47 -1.93 12.28
N ASP A 258 5.90 -1.17 13.27
CA ASP A 258 7.18 -0.44 13.22
C ASP A 258 8.32 -1.34 13.68
N GLU A 259 9.48 -1.20 13.04
CA GLU A 259 10.69 -2.00 13.22
C GLU A 259 10.42 -3.50 13.08
N ILE A 260 9.74 -3.89 11.98
CA ILE A 260 9.37 -5.28 11.68
C ILE A 260 10.59 -6.22 11.54
N GLY A 261 11.77 -5.68 11.27
CA GLY A 261 13.03 -6.44 11.21
C GLY A 261 13.54 -6.96 12.54
N GLU A 262 12.90 -6.59 13.67
CA GLU A 262 13.32 -6.97 15.02
C GLU A 262 12.47 -8.12 15.61
N ILE A 263 11.48 -8.66 14.87
CA ILE A 263 10.64 -9.74 15.38
C ILE A 263 11.37 -11.08 15.37
N ASP A 264 11.13 -11.89 16.40
CA ASP A 264 11.72 -13.21 16.53
C ASP A 264 11.16 -14.25 15.55
N ALA A 265 11.84 -15.38 15.40
CA ALA A 265 11.48 -16.42 14.44
C ALA A 265 10.07 -17.03 14.71
N ALA A 266 9.63 -17.11 15.96
CA ALA A 266 8.30 -17.66 16.29
C ALA A 266 7.20 -16.70 15.85
N THR A 267 7.37 -15.41 16.11
CA THR A 267 6.47 -14.34 15.66
C THR A 267 6.42 -14.25 14.13
N GLN A 268 7.58 -14.42 13.44
CA GLN A 268 7.64 -14.45 11.97
C GLN A 268 6.76 -15.57 11.38
N VAL A 269 6.78 -16.77 11.95
CA VAL A 269 5.96 -17.90 11.49
C VAL A 269 4.47 -17.61 11.65
N LYS A 270 4.05 -17.08 12.79
CA LYS A 270 2.64 -16.75 13.04
C LYS A 270 2.16 -15.60 12.15
N LEU A 271 3.01 -14.59 11.94
CA LEU A 271 2.70 -13.48 11.06
C LEU A 271 2.53 -13.95 9.60
N LEU A 272 3.39 -14.85 9.12
CA LEU A 272 3.26 -15.45 7.79
C LEU A 272 1.92 -16.18 7.64
N ARG A 273 1.58 -17.07 8.62
CA ARG A 273 0.29 -17.78 8.62
C ARG A 273 -0.88 -16.81 8.57
N PHE A 274 -0.84 -15.74 9.37
CA PHE A 274 -1.86 -14.68 9.34
C PHE A 274 -1.99 -13.99 7.98
N LEU A 275 -0.86 -13.64 7.34
CA LEU A 275 -0.85 -13.01 6.02
C LEU A 275 -1.50 -13.89 4.94
N GLU A 276 -1.36 -15.21 5.05
CA GLU A 276 -1.90 -16.18 4.09
C GLU A 276 -3.40 -16.46 4.31
N THR A 277 -3.78 -16.71 5.56
CA THR A 277 -5.11 -17.21 5.91
C THR A 277 -6.10 -16.13 6.32
N LYS A 278 -5.59 -14.96 6.74
CA LYS A 278 -6.37 -13.89 7.40
C LYS A 278 -7.09 -14.38 8.65
N THR A 279 -6.53 -15.41 9.29
CA THR A 279 -7.01 -15.95 10.55
C THR A 279 -5.87 -15.96 11.56
N LEU A 280 -6.21 -15.80 12.82
CA LEU A 280 -5.28 -15.90 13.92
C LEU A 280 -5.84 -16.83 15.02
N GLU A 281 -4.96 -17.36 15.84
CA GLU A 281 -5.26 -18.11 17.03
C GLU A 281 -4.60 -17.42 18.22
N ARG A 282 -5.33 -17.21 19.31
CA ARG A 282 -4.75 -16.67 20.54
C ARG A 282 -3.80 -17.68 21.18
N ILE A 283 -2.79 -17.20 21.90
CA ILE A 283 -1.88 -18.08 22.63
C ILE A 283 -2.66 -18.88 23.66
N GLY A 284 -2.48 -20.20 23.67
CA GLY A 284 -3.20 -21.10 24.57
C GLY A 284 -4.64 -21.40 24.17
N GLY A 285 -5.12 -20.88 23.03
CA GLY A 285 -6.43 -21.16 22.46
C GLY A 285 -6.33 -21.91 21.14
N ASN A 286 -7.43 -22.58 20.76
CA ASN A 286 -7.56 -23.30 19.49
C ASN A 286 -8.65 -22.67 18.57
N GLU A 287 -9.23 -21.55 18.97
CA GLU A 287 -10.25 -20.85 18.19
C GLU A 287 -9.59 -20.08 17.06
N SER A 288 -9.99 -20.36 15.81
CA SER A 288 -9.53 -19.62 14.64
C SER A 288 -10.40 -18.40 14.43
N ILE A 289 -9.83 -17.22 14.58
CA ILE A 289 -10.49 -15.92 14.51
C ILE A 289 -10.13 -15.27 13.18
N ARG A 290 -11.14 -14.99 12.35
CA ARG A 290 -10.95 -14.29 11.08
C ARG A 290 -11.01 -12.79 11.29
N VAL A 291 -10.02 -12.05 10.75
CA VAL A 291 -9.95 -10.59 10.82
C VAL A 291 -9.54 -10.00 9.46
N ASP A 292 -10.13 -8.86 9.10
CA ASP A 292 -9.79 -8.13 7.86
C ASP A 292 -8.94 -6.90 8.17
N VAL A 293 -7.64 -7.07 8.23
CA VAL A 293 -6.69 -6.01 8.58
C VAL A 293 -5.77 -5.69 7.41
N ARG A 294 -5.63 -4.39 7.10
CA ARG A 294 -4.58 -3.89 6.21
C ARG A 294 -3.28 -3.77 6.98
N ILE A 295 -2.17 -4.21 6.38
CA ILE A 295 -0.85 -4.16 7.02
C ILE A 295 0.00 -3.09 6.35
N VAL A 296 0.57 -2.22 7.17
CA VAL A 296 1.67 -1.32 6.83
C VAL A 296 2.80 -1.64 7.79
N CYS A 297 4.00 -1.90 7.29
CA CYS A 297 5.17 -2.15 8.13
C CYS A 297 6.28 -1.15 7.83
N ALA A 298 7.14 -0.94 8.82
CA ALA A 298 8.28 -0.06 8.69
C ALA A 298 9.54 -0.72 9.26
N THR A 299 10.70 -0.37 8.72
CA THR A 299 12.00 -0.82 9.21
C THR A 299 13.12 0.10 8.76
N ASN A 300 14.18 0.14 9.53
CA ASN A 300 15.47 0.75 9.19
C ASN A 300 16.51 -0.30 8.74
N ARG A 301 16.20 -1.61 8.89
CA ARG A 301 17.08 -2.73 8.53
C ARG A 301 16.85 -3.16 7.08
N ASP A 302 17.89 -3.71 6.47
CA ASP A 302 17.79 -4.37 5.16
C ASP A 302 17.13 -5.75 5.32
N LEU A 303 15.80 -5.81 5.15
CA LEU A 303 15.05 -7.07 5.25
C LEU A 303 15.50 -8.12 4.24
N LYS A 304 15.98 -7.68 3.06
CA LYS A 304 16.49 -8.59 2.04
C LYS A 304 17.78 -9.24 2.50
N GLY A 305 18.73 -8.45 3.00
CA GLY A 305 19.96 -8.97 3.57
C GLY A 305 19.72 -9.90 4.77
N LEU A 306 18.75 -9.57 5.64
CA LEU A 306 18.33 -10.42 6.75
C LEU A 306 17.69 -11.75 6.25
N ALA A 307 16.95 -11.73 5.14
CA ALA A 307 16.40 -12.93 4.55
C ALA A 307 17.49 -13.82 3.93
N GLU A 308 18.51 -13.22 3.32
CA GLU A 308 19.67 -13.91 2.77
C GLU A 308 20.56 -14.53 3.88
N SER A 309 20.70 -13.86 5.03
CA SER A 309 21.45 -14.38 6.19
C SER A 309 20.67 -15.41 7.02
N GLY A 310 19.37 -15.56 6.80
CA GLY A 310 18.50 -16.48 7.55
C GLY A 310 17.99 -15.93 8.89
N GLU A 311 18.26 -14.65 9.22
CA GLU A 311 17.72 -13.98 10.41
C GLU A 311 16.23 -13.61 10.21
N PHE A 312 15.82 -13.39 8.97
CA PHE A 312 14.44 -13.17 8.59
C PHE A 312 14.01 -14.23 7.57
N ARG A 313 12.76 -14.69 7.64
CA ARG A 313 12.27 -15.72 6.72
C ARG A 313 12.05 -15.11 5.32
N ALA A 314 12.57 -15.75 4.30
CA ALA A 314 12.41 -15.31 2.91
C ALA A 314 10.94 -15.31 2.45
N ASP A 315 10.14 -16.29 2.86
CA ASP A 315 8.72 -16.38 2.55
C ASP A 315 7.93 -15.19 3.15
N LEU A 316 8.21 -14.81 4.37
CA LEU A 316 7.62 -13.65 5.03
C LEU A 316 8.04 -12.34 4.33
N TYR A 317 9.33 -12.20 3.98
CA TYR A 317 9.83 -11.04 3.26
C TYR A 317 9.04 -10.78 1.96
N TYR A 318 8.89 -11.80 1.11
CA TYR A 318 8.12 -11.65 -0.14
C TYR A 318 6.64 -11.36 0.08
N ARG A 319 6.09 -11.77 1.20
CA ARG A 319 4.67 -11.51 1.53
C ARG A 319 4.45 -10.12 2.11
N LEU A 320 5.43 -9.54 2.81
CA LEU A 320 5.39 -8.19 3.33
C LEU A 320 5.77 -7.15 2.26
N ASN A 321 6.80 -7.42 1.48
CA ASN A 321 7.38 -6.47 0.53
C ASN A 321 6.66 -6.47 -0.84
N VAL A 322 5.32 -6.26 -0.81
CA VAL A 322 4.51 -6.14 -2.03
C VAL A 322 4.68 -4.76 -2.67
N VAL A 323 4.63 -3.70 -1.86
CA VAL A 323 4.93 -2.33 -2.28
C VAL A 323 5.94 -1.74 -1.30
N GLU A 324 7.12 -1.41 -1.80
CA GLU A 324 8.15 -0.73 -1.02
C GLU A 324 8.13 0.77 -1.28
N ILE A 325 8.15 1.56 -0.20
CA ILE A 325 8.30 3.02 -0.24
C ILE A 325 9.53 3.38 0.60
N LYS A 326 10.58 3.82 -0.08
CA LYS A 326 11.82 4.26 0.56
C LYS A 326 11.71 5.74 0.92
N ILE A 327 11.87 6.05 2.21
CA ILE A 327 11.84 7.42 2.73
C ILE A 327 13.29 7.93 2.78
N PRO A 328 13.62 9.02 2.06
CA PRO A 328 14.98 9.54 2.04
C PRO A 328 15.36 10.13 3.40
N PRO A 329 16.64 10.05 3.81
CA PRO A 329 17.13 10.74 5.00
C PRO A 329 17.15 12.26 4.77
N LEU A 330 17.05 13.05 5.85
CA LEU A 330 16.91 14.51 5.82
C LEU A 330 18.04 15.21 5.03
N ARG A 331 19.26 14.68 5.09
CA ARG A 331 20.41 15.19 4.31
C ARG A 331 20.22 15.13 2.79
N GLU A 332 19.32 14.28 2.29
CA GLU A 332 19.00 14.18 0.86
C GLU A 332 17.92 15.16 0.39
N HIS A 333 17.26 15.84 1.33
CA HIS A 333 16.24 16.86 1.03
C HIS A 333 16.39 18.11 1.94
N PRO A 334 17.53 18.78 1.94
CA PRO A 334 17.82 19.92 2.82
C PRO A 334 16.91 21.13 2.58
N GLN A 335 16.19 21.17 1.45
CA GLN A 335 15.22 22.21 1.14
C GLN A 335 14.02 22.22 2.12
N ASP A 336 13.73 21.09 2.78
CA ASP A 336 12.64 20.97 3.73
C ASP A 336 13.02 21.49 5.13
N ILE A 337 14.32 21.60 5.43
CA ILE A 337 14.84 22.00 6.75
C ILE A 337 14.28 23.35 7.23
N PRO A 338 14.29 24.44 6.44
CA PRO A 338 13.76 25.71 6.92
C PRO A 338 12.29 25.65 7.34
N SER A 339 11.45 25.01 6.54
CA SER A 339 10.02 24.86 6.83
C SER A 339 9.77 23.95 8.04
N LEU A 340 10.59 22.90 8.21
CA LEU A 340 10.55 22.04 9.39
C LEU A 340 10.96 22.79 10.65
N LEU A 341 12.02 23.60 10.60
CA LEU A 341 12.48 24.43 11.73
C LEU A 341 11.40 25.43 12.14
N GLU A 342 10.76 26.10 11.18
CA GLU A 342 9.68 27.05 11.44
C GLU A 342 8.49 26.35 12.09
N ALA A 343 8.00 25.27 11.52
CA ALA A 343 6.86 24.53 12.02
C ALA A 343 7.10 23.96 13.42
N TYR A 344 8.26 23.36 13.69
CA TYR A 344 8.58 22.84 15.02
C TYR A 344 8.83 23.97 16.04
N SER A 345 9.43 25.09 15.62
CA SER A 345 9.57 26.25 16.48
C SER A 345 8.22 26.81 16.93
N ASP A 346 7.27 26.95 16.00
CA ASP A 346 5.91 27.38 16.27
C ASP A 346 5.15 26.40 17.18
N TYR A 347 5.30 25.09 16.93
CA TYR A 347 4.70 24.03 17.73
C TYR A 347 5.17 24.10 19.19
N PHE A 348 6.49 24.07 19.42
CA PHE A 348 7.05 24.08 20.77
C PHE A 348 6.87 25.42 21.49
N ALA A 349 6.81 26.52 20.74
CA ALA A 349 6.50 27.82 21.31
C ALA A 349 5.09 27.85 21.90
N LYS A 350 4.10 27.30 21.20
CA LYS A 350 2.73 27.16 21.71
C LYS A 350 2.66 26.25 22.94
N GLU A 351 3.32 25.08 22.86
CA GLU A 351 3.32 24.08 23.93
C GLU A 351 3.94 24.64 25.23
N ASN A 352 5.00 25.43 25.10
CA ASN A 352 5.70 26.04 26.24
C ASN A 352 5.22 27.46 26.60
N SER A 353 4.13 27.95 25.98
CA SER A 353 3.65 29.32 26.16
C SER A 353 4.74 30.39 25.95
N ALA A 354 5.64 30.13 25.01
CA ALA A 354 6.79 30.94 24.62
C ALA A 354 6.57 31.58 23.24
N ALA A 355 7.41 32.54 22.87
CA ALA A 355 7.43 33.03 21.49
C ALA A 355 8.31 32.09 20.59
N PRO A 356 7.95 31.91 19.32
CA PRO A 356 8.74 31.08 18.41
C PRO A 356 10.14 31.67 18.17
N VAL A 357 11.10 30.80 17.91
CA VAL A 357 12.47 31.15 17.61
C VAL A 357 12.65 31.28 16.11
N LYS A 358 13.33 32.32 15.66
CA LYS A 358 13.72 32.52 14.26
C LYS A 358 15.20 32.21 14.08
N PHE A 359 15.58 31.76 12.92
CA PHE A 359 16.96 31.43 12.58
C PHE A 359 17.48 32.42 11.54
N SER A 360 18.67 33.00 11.77
CA SER A 360 19.32 33.87 10.80
C SER A 360 19.66 33.10 9.53
N ALA A 361 19.88 33.79 8.41
CA ALA A 361 20.29 33.16 7.14
C ALA A 361 21.56 32.34 7.28
N ALA A 362 22.54 32.86 8.03
CA ALA A 362 23.79 32.15 8.27
C ALA A 362 23.61 30.88 9.11
N ALA A 363 22.72 30.92 10.11
CA ALA A 363 22.36 29.73 10.89
C ALA A 363 21.63 28.69 10.05
N LEU A 364 20.67 29.11 9.21
CA LEU A 364 19.95 28.21 8.28
C LEU A 364 20.91 27.53 7.30
N ASP A 365 21.91 28.23 6.77
CA ASP A 365 22.87 27.64 5.86
C ASP A 365 23.80 26.62 6.54
N ALA A 366 24.13 26.84 7.82
CA ALA A 366 24.87 25.86 8.61
C ALA A 366 24.01 24.61 8.89
N LEU A 367 22.74 24.82 9.31
CA LEU A 367 21.79 23.73 9.59
C LEU A 367 21.45 22.89 8.35
N LYS A 368 21.40 23.51 7.14
CA LYS A 368 21.20 22.77 5.88
C LYS A 368 22.41 21.90 5.52
N LYS A 369 23.61 22.27 5.92
CA LYS A 369 24.85 21.51 5.65
C LYS A 369 25.08 20.37 6.65
N TYR A 370 24.44 20.43 7.81
CA TYR A 370 24.56 19.39 8.82
C TYR A 370 23.85 18.09 8.37
N PRO A 371 24.48 16.91 8.56
CA PRO A 371 23.96 15.66 7.98
C PRO A 371 22.74 15.07 8.70
N TRP A 372 22.36 15.58 9.85
CA TRP A 372 21.20 15.13 10.64
C TRP A 372 21.12 13.60 10.81
N PRO A 373 22.09 12.97 11.52
CA PRO A 373 22.10 11.52 11.71
C PRO A 373 20.81 10.97 12.36
N GLY A 374 20.15 11.75 13.22
CA GLY A 374 18.85 11.43 13.80
C GLY A 374 17.67 11.92 12.98
N ASN A 375 17.90 12.44 11.76
CA ASN A 375 16.89 12.92 10.82
C ASN A 375 15.89 13.91 11.46
N ILE A 376 14.60 13.79 11.18
CA ILE A 376 13.53 14.67 11.70
C ILE A 376 13.42 14.59 13.22
N ARG A 377 13.71 13.42 13.82
CA ARG A 377 13.68 13.27 15.29
C ARG A 377 14.75 14.15 15.95
N GLU A 378 15.94 14.19 15.42
CA GLU A 378 17.03 15.06 15.90
C GLU A 378 16.69 16.54 15.70
N LEU A 379 16.19 16.91 14.51
CA LEU A 379 15.77 18.27 14.19
C LEU A 379 14.64 18.74 15.13
N ARG A 380 13.66 17.92 15.42
CA ARG A 380 12.59 18.22 16.38
C ARG A 380 13.14 18.49 17.78
N ASN A 381 14.03 17.62 18.28
CA ASN A 381 14.66 17.80 19.58
C ASN A 381 15.52 19.08 19.63
N PHE A 382 16.20 19.41 18.53
CA PHE A 382 16.94 20.66 18.39
C PHE A 382 16.00 21.86 18.49
N CYS A 383 14.85 21.87 17.81
CA CYS A 383 13.87 22.96 17.89
C CYS A 383 13.27 23.12 19.29
N GLU A 384 12.94 22.00 19.94
CA GLU A 384 12.45 22.02 21.32
C GLU A 384 13.46 22.65 22.27
N ASN A 385 14.71 22.21 22.21
CA ASN A 385 15.79 22.80 23.00
C ASN A 385 15.98 24.30 22.70
N ALA A 386 15.98 24.68 21.41
CA ALA A 386 16.12 26.04 20.97
C ALA A 386 15.00 26.95 21.53
N VAL A 387 13.75 26.51 21.55
CA VAL A 387 12.62 27.28 22.08
C VAL A 387 12.71 27.43 23.61
N VAL A 388 13.10 26.36 24.31
CA VAL A 388 13.16 26.34 25.78
C VAL A 388 14.37 27.08 26.31
N MET A 389 15.55 26.92 25.70
CA MET A 389 16.83 27.36 26.26
C MET A 389 17.34 28.68 25.70
N SER A 390 16.84 29.16 24.54
CA SER A 390 17.39 30.39 23.95
C SER A 390 16.87 31.66 24.64
N PRO A 391 17.76 32.49 25.15
CA PRO A 391 17.39 33.77 25.73
C PRO A 391 16.96 34.80 24.66
N SER A 392 17.49 34.69 23.44
CA SER A 392 17.11 35.50 22.28
C SER A 392 16.11 34.75 21.42
N ARG A 393 15.19 35.47 20.77
CA ARG A 393 14.22 34.88 19.84
C ARG A 393 14.75 34.76 18.39
N GLU A 394 15.99 35.16 18.17
CA GLU A 394 16.71 34.99 16.91
C GLU A 394 18.02 34.27 17.21
N ILE A 395 18.20 33.11 16.55
CA ILE A 395 19.39 32.28 16.67
C ILE A 395 20.28 32.57 15.47
N GLY A 396 21.43 33.17 15.73
CA GLY A 396 22.50 33.34 14.77
C GLY A 396 23.45 32.15 14.76
N ILE A 397 24.51 32.24 13.93
CA ILE A 397 25.54 31.20 13.84
C ILE A 397 26.32 31.04 15.15
N ALA A 398 26.47 32.13 15.91
CA ALA A 398 27.22 32.14 17.16
C ALA A 398 26.55 31.28 18.25
N GLU A 399 25.24 31.30 18.28
CA GLU A 399 24.40 30.58 19.26
C GLU A 399 24.23 29.07 18.92
N LEU A 400 24.60 28.66 17.70
CA LEU A 400 24.56 27.25 17.34
C LEU A 400 25.69 26.47 18.03
N ASP A 401 25.45 25.20 18.36
CA ASP A 401 26.46 24.28 18.84
C ASP A 401 27.58 24.09 17.79
N ASP A 402 28.78 23.79 18.24
CA ASP A 402 29.94 23.60 17.36
C ASP A 402 29.77 22.50 16.32
N ARG A 403 28.95 21.49 16.64
CA ARG A 403 28.62 20.41 15.70
C ARG A 403 27.90 20.90 14.42
N PHE A 404 27.14 21.98 14.52
CA PHE A 404 26.44 22.60 13.38
C PHE A 404 27.36 23.56 12.60
N LYS A 405 28.33 24.20 13.29
CA LYS A 405 29.31 25.11 12.66
C LYS A 405 30.33 24.36 11.82
N ASN A 406 30.79 23.22 12.36
CA ASN A 406 31.82 22.38 11.74
C ASN A 406 31.35 20.93 11.69
N PRO A 407 30.40 20.59 10.81
CA PRO A 407 29.89 19.24 10.75
C PRO A 407 31.03 18.27 10.37
N ALA A 408 31.27 17.29 11.25
CA ALA A 408 32.16 16.20 10.89
C ALA A 408 31.54 15.45 9.67
N PRO A 409 32.37 14.97 8.73
CA PRO A 409 31.88 14.16 7.64
C PRO A 409 31.04 13.00 8.20
N PHE A 410 29.80 12.85 7.76
CA PHE A 410 29.00 11.69 8.13
C PHE A 410 29.77 10.45 7.70
N PRO A 411 30.01 9.47 8.60
CA PRO A 411 30.68 8.25 8.19
C PRO A 411 29.88 7.67 7.02
N ALA A 412 30.53 7.59 5.86
CA ALA A 412 29.92 6.91 4.72
C ALA A 412 29.45 5.53 5.22
N ALA A 413 28.23 5.14 4.88
CA ALA A 413 27.75 3.78 5.16
C ALA A 413 28.89 2.82 4.80
N PRO A 414 29.25 1.86 5.67
CA PRO A 414 30.32 0.93 5.38
C PRO A 414 30.05 0.39 3.97
N LYS A 415 30.90 0.77 3.01
CA LYS A 415 30.88 0.12 1.71
C LYS A 415 31.03 -1.36 2.02
N PRO A 416 30.22 -2.23 1.43
CA PRO A 416 30.49 -3.65 1.52
C PRO A 416 31.97 -3.80 1.13
N PRO A 417 32.77 -4.54 1.90
CA PRO A 417 34.21 -4.63 1.68
C PRO A 417 34.42 -5.05 0.22
N SER A 418 34.71 -4.06 -0.63
CA SER A 418 35.15 -4.28 -1.99
C SER A 418 36.58 -4.79 -1.88
N GLY A 419 36.73 -6.10 -2.01
CA GLY A 419 38.02 -6.74 -2.02
C GLY A 419 38.27 -7.67 -0.84
N VAL A 420 37.30 -8.48 -0.43
CA VAL A 420 37.63 -9.80 0.10
C VAL A 420 37.85 -10.65 -1.16
N PRO A 421 39.06 -11.19 -1.41
CA PRO A 421 39.23 -12.25 -2.39
C PRO A 421 38.19 -13.31 -1.98
N GLU A 422 37.38 -13.78 -2.94
CA GLU A 422 36.57 -15.00 -2.75
C GLU A 422 37.52 -16.14 -2.39
N LEU A 423 37.83 -16.25 -1.10
CA LEU A 423 38.35 -17.49 -0.57
C LEU A 423 37.18 -18.46 -0.73
N PRO A 424 37.37 -19.56 -1.45
CA PRO A 424 36.32 -20.55 -1.61
C PRO A 424 35.83 -20.91 -0.20
N MET A 425 34.53 -20.71 0.04
CA MET A 425 33.90 -21.07 1.32
C MET A 425 34.23 -22.53 1.56
N PRO A 426 34.90 -22.87 2.67
CA PRO A 426 35.23 -24.25 2.94
C PRO A 426 33.96 -25.06 2.96
N THR A 427 33.93 -26.14 2.24
CA THR A 427 32.79 -27.05 2.25
C THR A 427 32.52 -27.49 3.69
N ARG A 428 31.26 -27.88 4.00
CA ARG A 428 30.89 -28.38 5.36
C ARG A 428 31.84 -29.47 5.85
N ARG A 429 32.49 -30.21 4.94
CA ARG A 429 33.50 -31.21 5.22
C ARG A 429 34.84 -30.59 5.63
N GLU A 430 35.31 -29.61 4.91
CA GLU A 430 36.59 -28.90 5.21
C GLU A 430 36.54 -28.16 6.52
N SER A 431 35.39 -27.58 6.90
CA SER A 431 35.19 -26.98 8.23
C SER A 431 35.09 -28.01 9.35
N GLU A 432 34.48 -29.20 9.12
CA GLU A 432 34.44 -30.30 10.08
C GLU A 432 35.85 -30.89 10.31
N ASP A 433 36.60 -31.10 9.27
CA ASP A 433 37.98 -31.65 9.34
C ASP A 433 38.92 -30.66 10.04
N ALA A 434 38.79 -29.37 9.81
CA ALA A 434 39.53 -28.31 10.48
C ALA A 434 39.21 -28.28 12.00
N LEU A 435 37.95 -28.47 12.40
CA LEU A 435 37.52 -28.54 13.77
C LEU A 435 38.03 -29.80 14.48
N ILE A 436 38.02 -30.96 13.82
CA ILE A 436 38.57 -32.23 14.32
C ILE A 436 40.07 -32.09 14.52
N LYS A 437 40.79 -31.48 13.60
CA LYS A 437 42.25 -31.28 13.70
C LYS A 437 42.59 -30.37 14.88
N ARG A 438 41.90 -29.23 15.04
CA ARG A 438 42.09 -28.32 16.19
C ARG A 438 41.79 -29.01 17.53
N ALA A 439 40.73 -29.81 17.61
CA ALA A 439 40.41 -30.53 18.85
C ALA A 439 41.44 -31.62 19.18
N LEU A 440 42.03 -32.28 18.19
CA LEU A 440 43.11 -33.22 18.38
C LEU A 440 44.42 -32.53 18.86
N GLU A 441 44.75 -31.38 18.29
CA GLU A 441 45.88 -30.56 18.70
C GLU A 441 45.71 -30.07 20.14
N ALA A 442 44.54 -29.54 20.50
CA ALA A 442 44.22 -29.09 21.85
C ALA A 442 44.20 -30.25 22.89
N ALA A 443 43.86 -31.45 22.44
CA ALA A 443 43.88 -32.67 23.26
C ALA A 443 45.24 -33.38 23.31
N GLY A 444 46.30 -32.81 22.73
CA GLY A 444 47.62 -33.42 22.67
C GLY A 444 47.65 -34.81 21.98
N GLY A 445 46.82 -34.99 20.96
CA GLY A 445 46.67 -36.26 20.22
C GLY A 445 45.73 -37.28 20.88
N ASN A 446 45.18 -37.00 22.06
CA ASN A 446 44.30 -37.93 22.79
C ASN A 446 42.88 -37.90 22.17
N LYS A 447 42.54 -38.94 21.40
CA LYS A 447 41.27 -39.07 20.70
C LYS A 447 40.04 -39.09 21.62
N SER A 448 40.19 -39.58 22.86
CA SER A 448 39.10 -39.58 23.85
C SER A 448 38.76 -38.17 24.31
N LYS A 449 39.80 -37.39 24.64
CA LYS A 449 39.68 -36.01 25.06
C LYS A 449 39.24 -35.09 23.93
N ALA A 450 39.67 -35.35 22.69
CA ALA A 450 39.21 -34.66 21.49
C ALA A 450 37.73 -34.90 21.19
N ALA A 451 37.23 -36.11 21.41
CA ALA A 451 35.80 -36.44 21.28
C ALA A 451 34.94 -35.70 22.31
N GLU A 452 35.46 -35.56 23.54
CA GLU A 452 34.80 -34.79 24.61
C GLU A 452 34.77 -33.30 24.30
N ILE A 453 35.87 -32.70 23.81
CA ILE A 453 35.95 -31.29 23.39
C ILE A 453 34.95 -31.00 22.23
N LEU A 454 34.76 -31.94 21.32
CA LEU A 454 33.85 -31.82 20.20
C LEU A 454 32.39 -32.15 20.51
N GLY A 455 32.10 -32.61 21.72
CA GLY A 455 30.74 -33.02 22.13
C GLY A 455 30.19 -34.22 21.35
N ILE A 456 31.07 -35.10 20.78
CA ILE A 456 30.67 -36.25 19.98
C ILE A 456 31.16 -37.58 20.62
N SER A 457 30.50 -38.69 20.26
CA SER A 457 30.93 -39.98 20.76
C SER A 457 32.29 -40.38 20.18
N ARG A 458 33.09 -41.10 20.96
CA ARG A 458 34.38 -41.62 20.54
C ARG A 458 34.30 -42.45 19.23
N ARG A 459 33.23 -43.21 19.07
CA ARG A 459 32.93 -43.99 17.85
C ARG A 459 32.68 -43.07 16.63
N THR A 460 32.02 -41.93 16.82
CA THR A 460 31.77 -40.93 15.75
C THR A 460 33.07 -40.27 15.32
N LEU A 461 33.97 -39.92 16.23
CA LEU A 461 35.28 -39.36 15.93
C LEU A 461 36.14 -40.36 15.14
N TYR A 462 36.20 -41.62 15.55
CA TYR A 462 36.95 -42.66 14.86
C TYR A 462 36.41 -42.89 13.43
N ARG A 463 35.10 -42.91 13.25
CA ARG A 463 34.48 -43.02 11.92
C ARG A 463 34.84 -41.85 10.97
N LYS A 464 35.01 -40.66 11.56
CA LYS A 464 35.39 -39.45 10.80
C LYS A 464 36.89 -39.37 10.47
N LEU A 465 37.73 -40.00 11.33
CA LEU A 465 39.17 -40.09 11.11
C LEU A 465 39.60 -41.26 10.25
N SER A 466 38.76 -42.27 10.03
CA SER A 466 39.07 -43.40 9.14
C SER A 466 38.94 -43.00 7.70
N PRO A 467 39.96 -43.20 6.83
CA PRO A 467 39.82 -42.94 5.40
C PRO A 467 38.72 -43.87 4.83
N ARG A 468 37.69 -43.29 4.24
CA ARG A 468 36.70 -44.05 3.48
C ARG A 468 37.38 -44.56 2.21
N SER A 469 37.51 -45.89 2.10
CA SER A 469 37.88 -46.59 0.86
C SER A 469 36.84 -46.24 -0.18
N GLY A 470 37.24 -45.45 -1.17
CA GLY A 470 36.35 -45.11 -2.29
C GLY A 470 36.78 -43.84 -3.04
N ASP A 471 38.07 -43.74 -3.43
CA ASP A 471 38.51 -42.93 -4.59
C ASP A 471 39.65 -43.71 -5.23
N ILE A 472 39.27 -44.57 -6.18
CA ILE A 472 40.08 -45.05 -7.28
C ILE A 472 39.27 -44.80 -8.53
#